data_311a6859324d172c6fd33dc1e21ebc4f
#
_entry.id   311a6859324d172c6fd33dc1e21ebc4f
#
_cell.length_a   1.000
_cell.length_b   1.000
_cell.length_c   1.000
_cell.angle_alpha   90.00
_cell.angle_beta   90.00
_cell.angle_gamma   90.00
#
_symmetry.space_group_name_H-M   'P 1'
#
loop_
_entity.id
_entity.type
_entity.pdbx_description
1 polymer ?
#
loop_
_entity_poly.entity_id
_entity_poly.type
_entity_poly.pdbx_seq_one_letter_code
_entity_poly.pdbx_strand_id
1 'polypeptide(L)'
;MNNLVPLLVAIPMGMGFLIPLARRWHERLSDVLSCIALLITVCISFALVGREMTCHMGGWPTPIGIDLKVDPLAVLLLLITNGLALLVGVYSAGPGALPASRYQYYSLFMFLVAGTNGVAISGDLFNLYVFIEITAIASYALVAFDGQDESLEASFKYAVLGGLSSSAILIGIILLYSVTGTLNLNQLTTRFDGGIGGAPARFAIGLFFCGFGLKSGLIPFHTWLPDAYPAAPAPISAILSGVVSKVAGVYVLTRLLFNVVGVNEEMLMMMRWMGGLTMVVGGLLALGQWDIKRLFAYSSISQVGLIVLAFGFGTMWGVVGALFHLLNHAAFKSLLFLGSGQVERVAGT
;
A
#
# COMPACT_ATOMS: atom_id res chain seq x y z
N MET A 1 -4.40 -17.51 19.64
CA MET A 1 -4.08 -16.18 19.08
C MET A 1 -3.50 -16.26 17.68
N ASN A 2 -2.70 -17.30 17.36
CA ASN A 2 -2.24 -17.54 15.99
C ASN A 2 -3.36 -17.50 14.94
N ASN A 3 -4.58 -17.88 15.31
CA ASN A 3 -5.75 -17.87 14.43
C ASN A 3 -6.32 -16.47 14.13
N LEU A 4 -5.89 -15.41 14.85
CA LEU A 4 -6.35 -14.05 14.60
C LEU A 4 -5.62 -13.40 13.41
N VAL A 5 -4.36 -13.78 13.16
CA VAL A 5 -3.54 -13.18 12.11
C VAL A 5 -4.14 -13.39 10.71
N PRO A 6 -4.53 -14.63 10.31
CA PRO A 6 -5.18 -14.85 9.02
C PRO A 6 -6.52 -14.13 8.86
N LEU A 7 -7.22 -13.83 9.98
CA LEU A 7 -8.52 -13.12 9.93
C LEU A 7 -8.39 -11.67 9.44
N LEU A 8 -7.22 -11.03 9.59
CA LEU A 8 -6.96 -9.71 9.01
C LEU A 8 -7.11 -9.67 7.48
N VAL A 9 -6.90 -10.80 6.83
CA VAL A 9 -7.10 -10.96 5.39
C VAL A 9 -8.44 -11.63 5.10
N ALA A 10 -8.76 -12.71 5.81
CA ALA A 10 -9.93 -13.53 5.52
C ALA A 10 -11.27 -12.77 5.73
N ILE A 11 -11.37 -11.92 6.77
CA ILE A 11 -12.58 -11.13 7.02
C ILE A 11 -12.84 -10.14 5.88
N PRO A 12 -11.93 -9.20 5.54
CA PRO A 12 -12.24 -8.27 4.46
C PRO A 12 -12.36 -8.99 3.10
N MET A 13 -11.56 -10.01 2.80
CA MET A 13 -11.68 -10.77 1.56
C MET A 13 -13.04 -11.49 1.48
N GLY A 14 -13.48 -12.17 2.53
CA GLY A 14 -14.78 -12.81 2.60
C GLY A 14 -15.94 -11.82 2.45
N MET A 15 -15.83 -10.65 3.10
CA MET A 15 -16.82 -9.58 2.97
C MET A 15 -16.86 -9.00 1.55
N GLY A 16 -15.72 -8.90 0.85
CA GLY A 16 -15.68 -8.51 -0.55
C GLY A 16 -16.56 -9.38 -1.45
N PHE A 17 -16.65 -10.68 -1.17
CA PHE A 17 -17.54 -11.60 -1.89
C PHE A 17 -18.99 -11.60 -1.36
N LEU A 18 -19.20 -11.40 -0.05
CA LEU A 18 -20.53 -11.46 0.57
C LEU A 18 -21.37 -10.19 0.32
N ILE A 19 -20.73 -9.02 0.25
CA ILE A 19 -21.44 -7.74 0.06
C ILE A 19 -22.32 -7.72 -1.21
N PRO A 20 -21.85 -8.16 -2.41
CA PRO A 20 -22.70 -8.23 -3.59
C PRO A 20 -23.94 -9.13 -3.42
N LEU A 21 -23.84 -10.19 -2.62
CA LEU A 21 -24.97 -11.09 -2.31
C LEU A 21 -25.96 -10.42 -1.36
N ALA A 22 -25.47 -9.67 -0.37
CA ALA A 22 -26.27 -8.96 0.62
C ALA A 22 -27.15 -7.85 0.02
N ARG A 23 -26.78 -7.29 -1.16
CA ARG A 23 -27.59 -6.31 -1.91
C ARG A 23 -29.04 -6.75 -2.12
N ARG A 24 -29.30 -8.09 -2.24
CA ARG A 24 -30.63 -8.62 -2.48
C ARG A 24 -31.63 -8.31 -1.36
N TRP A 25 -31.13 -8.00 -0.16
CA TRP A 25 -31.98 -7.72 1.00
C TRP A 25 -32.16 -6.23 1.27
N HIS A 26 -31.09 -5.44 1.23
CA HIS A 26 -31.16 -3.98 1.45
C HIS A 26 -29.86 -3.27 0.98
N GLU A 27 -29.98 -2.12 0.32
CA GLU A 27 -28.81 -1.38 -0.19
C GLU A 27 -27.85 -0.89 0.89
N ARG A 28 -28.38 -0.42 2.04
CA ARG A 28 -27.56 0.03 3.18
C ARG A 28 -26.88 -1.10 3.96
N LEU A 29 -27.22 -2.34 3.68
CA LEU A 29 -26.59 -3.48 4.35
C LEU A 29 -25.09 -3.58 4.00
N SER A 30 -24.72 -3.18 2.78
CA SER A 30 -23.31 -3.10 2.37
C SER A 30 -22.49 -2.13 3.23
N ASP A 31 -23.06 -0.96 3.58
CA ASP A 31 -22.39 0.05 4.41
C ASP A 31 -22.14 -0.53 5.83
N VAL A 32 -23.19 -1.10 6.43
CA VAL A 32 -23.13 -1.62 7.81
C VAL A 32 -22.17 -2.81 7.92
N LEU A 33 -22.30 -3.79 7.01
CA LEU A 33 -21.45 -4.98 7.02
C LEU A 33 -19.97 -4.60 6.82
N SER A 34 -19.69 -3.66 5.92
CA SER A 34 -18.32 -3.17 5.68
C SER A 34 -17.76 -2.46 6.90
N CYS A 35 -18.51 -1.55 7.53
CA CYS A 35 -18.06 -0.86 8.74
C CYS A 35 -17.82 -1.83 9.90
N ILE A 36 -18.67 -2.86 10.06
CA ILE A 36 -18.45 -3.90 11.09
C ILE A 36 -17.18 -4.69 10.80
N ALA A 37 -16.96 -5.12 9.56
CA ALA A 37 -15.74 -5.86 9.18
C ALA A 37 -14.49 -5.03 9.42
N LEU A 38 -14.50 -3.75 9.03
CA LEU A 38 -13.40 -2.82 9.27
C LEU A 38 -13.15 -2.58 10.77
N LEU A 39 -14.20 -2.46 11.57
CA LEU A 39 -14.05 -2.34 13.01
C LEU A 39 -13.42 -3.59 13.62
N ILE A 40 -13.81 -4.79 13.17
CA ILE A 40 -13.19 -6.04 13.62
C ILE A 40 -11.72 -6.08 13.26
N THR A 41 -11.31 -5.68 12.04
CA THR A 41 -9.89 -5.65 11.66
C THR A 41 -9.09 -4.64 12.46
N VAL A 42 -9.67 -3.49 12.82
CA VAL A 42 -9.07 -2.53 13.75
C VAL A 42 -8.86 -3.14 15.13
N CYS A 43 -9.90 -3.79 15.69
CA CYS A 43 -9.81 -4.45 17.01
C CYS A 43 -8.72 -5.55 17.01
N ILE A 44 -8.63 -6.37 15.94
CA ILE A 44 -7.57 -7.36 15.81
C ILE A 44 -6.20 -6.69 15.75
N SER A 45 -6.04 -5.59 14.98
CA SER A 45 -4.78 -4.85 14.90
C SER A 45 -4.33 -4.33 16.25
N PHE A 46 -5.24 -3.79 17.06
CA PHE A 46 -4.95 -3.38 18.45
C PHE A 46 -4.58 -4.56 19.35
N ALA A 47 -5.25 -5.71 19.19
CA ALA A 47 -4.93 -6.91 19.98
C ALA A 47 -3.53 -7.50 19.67
N LEU A 48 -2.93 -7.12 18.54
CA LEU A 48 -1.59 -7.53 18.14
C LEU A 48 -0.48 -6.57 18.63
N VAL A 49 -0.81 -5.43 19.22
CA VAL A 49 0.18 -4.49 19.74
C VAL A 49 1.06 -5.15 20.81
N GLY A 50 2.37 -4.95 20.67
CA GLY A 50 3.37 -5.53 21.59
C GLY A 50 3.59 -7.03 21.44
N ARG A 51 3.14 -7.63 20.33
CA ARG A 51 3.29 -9.06 20.06
C ARG A 51 4.16 -9.30 18.82
N GLU A 52 5.01 -10.29 18.94
CA GLU A 52 5.79 -10.84 17.83
C GLU A 52 5.42 -12.30 17.67
N MET A 53 4.97 -12.68 16.46
CA MET A 53 4.59 -14.06 16.18
C MET A 53 4.70 -14.38 14.70
N THR A 54 4.94 -15.68 14.44
CA THR A 54 4.89 -16.25 13.09
C THR A 54 3.80 -17.30 13.06
N CYS A 55 2.92 -17.20 12.07
CA CYS A 55 1.84 -18.15 11.87
C CYS A 55 2.09 -18.95 10.59
N HIS A 56 2.30 -20.26 10.72
CA HIS A 56 2.42 -21.18 9.58
C HIS A 56 1.04 -21.50 9.02
N MET A 57 0.80 -21.13 7.76
CA MET A 57 -0.50 -21.37 7.12
C MET A 57 -0.72 -22.85 6.88
N GLY A 58 -1.89 -23.35 7.33
CA GLY A 58 -2.23 -24.78 7.23
C GLY A 58 -1.36 -25.72 8.05
N GLY A 59 -0.51 -25.20 8.95
CA GLY A 59 0.41 -26.00 9.78
C GLY A 59 1.63 -26.54 9.03
N TRP A 60 1.86 -26.14 7.78
CA TRP A 60 3.01 -26.55 6.98
C TRP A 60 4.22 -25.70 7.32
N PRO A 61 5.38 -26.33 7.67
CA PRO A 61 6.61 -25.58 7.94
C PRO A 61 7.21 -25.01 6.65
N THR A 62 7.97 -23.94 6.76
CA THR A 62 8.80 -23.39 5.67
C THR A 62 9.90 -24.39 5.26
N PRO A 63 10.24 -24.50 3.97
CA PRO A 63 9.85 -23.65 2.85
C PRO A 63 8.59 -24.10 2.10
N ILE A 64 7.90 -25.15 2.54
CA ILE A 64 6.70 -25.70 1.86
C ILE A 64 5.47 -24.84 2.15
N GLY A 65 5.31 -24.39 3.40
CA GLY A 65 4.20 -23.53 3.82
C GLY A 65 4.52 -22.04 3.71
N ILE A 66 3.46 -21.22 3.70
CA ILE A 66 3.54 -19.76 3.74
C ILE A 66 3.47 -19.30 5.18
N ASP A 67 4.36 -18.37 5.55
CA ASP A 67 4.36 -17.73 6.86
C ASP A 67 3.67 -16.38 6.81
N LEU A 68 2.86 -16.11 7.84
CA LEU A 68 2.41 -14.75 8.17
C LEU A 68 3.18 -14.28 9.40
N LYS A 69 3.85 -13.13 9.28
CA LYS A 69 4.71 -12.57 10.32
C LYS A 69 4.11 -11.29 10.89
N VAL A 70 3.95 -11.28 12.19
CA VAL A 70 3.56 -10.10 12.96
C VAL A 70 4.77 -9.62 13.74
N ASP A 71 5.20 -8.41 13.47
CA ASP A 71 6.27 -7.71 14.19
C ASP A 71 5.84 -6.23 14.39
N PRO A 72 6.58 -5.43 15.17
CA PRO A 72 6.19 -4.04 15.47
C PRO A 72 5.93 -3.19 14.23
N LEU A 73 6.70 -3.38 13.15
CA LEU A 73 6.53 -2.65 11.89
C LEU A 73 5.23 -3.06 11.18
N ALA A 74 4.93 -4.37 11.11
CA ALA A 74 3.68 -4.86 10.56
C ALA A 74 2.48 -4.34 11.36
N VAL A 75 2.55 -4.37 12.70
CA VAL A 75 1.47 -3.85 13.57
C VAL A 75 1.25 -2.35 13.36
N LEU A 76 2.30 -1.55 13.24
CA LEU A 76 2.18 -0.12 12.93
C LEU A 76 1.39 0.09 11.63
N LEU A 77 1.73 -0.65 10.58
CA LEU A 77 1.02 -0.54 9.30
C LEU A 77 -0.41 -1.04 9.35
N LEU A 78 -0.67 -2.14 10.07
CA LEU A 78 -2.03 -2.63 10.28
C LEU A 78 -2.91 -1.61 10.98
N LEU A 79 -2.38 -0.91 12.00
CA LEU A 79 -3.11 0.16 12.70
C LEU A 79 -3.41 1.34 11.78
N ILE A 80 -2.42 1.77 10.98
CA ILE A 80 -2.61 2.84 9.99
C ILE A 80 -3.64 2.42 8.94
N THR A 81 -3.46 1.25 8.33
CA THR A 81 -4.32 0.75 7.24
C THR A 81 -5.75 0.57 7.71
N ASN A 82 -5.96 -0.21 8.77
CA ASN A 82 -7.31 -0.54 9.23
C ASN A 82 -8.00 0.67 9.88
N GLY A 83 -7.25 1.51 10.62
CA GLY A 83 -7.78 2.75 11.19
C GLY A 83 -8.27 3.72 10.13
N LEU A 84 -7.45 3.99 9.10
CA LEU A 84 -7.86 4.86 7.99
C LEU A 84 -8.94 4.22 7.12
N ALA A 85 -8.89 2.90 6.87
CA ALA A 85 -9.93 2.19 6.15
C ALA A 85 -11.29 2.32 6.86
N LEU A 86 -11.34 2.20 8.19
CA LEU A 86 -12.57 2.41 8.96
C LEU A 86 -13.08 3.84 8.81
N LEU A 87 -12.23 4.86 8.97
CA LEU A 87 -12.62 6.26 8.82
C LEU A 87 -13.14 6.58 7.41
N VAL A 88 -12.45 6.08 6.37
CA VAL A 88 -12.87 6.23 4.97
C VAL A 88 -14.17 5.47 4.72
N GLY A 89 -14.33 4.26 5.27
CA GLY A 89 -15.56 3.46 5.17
C GLY A 89 -16.77 4.18 5.78
N VAL A 90 -16.61 4.75 6.98
CA VAL A 90 -17.65 5.54 7.65
C VAL A 90 -17.98 6.81 6.85
N TYR A 91 -16.98 7.53 6.34
CA TYR A 91 -17.20 8.70 5.46
C TYR A 91 -18.00 8.30 4.21
N SER A 92 -17.66 7.18 3.60
CA SER A 92 -18.32 6.68 2.37
C SER A 92 -19.77 6.26 2.60
N ALA A 93 -20.15 5.89 3.83
CA ALA A 93 -21.54 5.62 4.21
C ALA A 93 -22.42 6.89 4.24
N GLY A 94 -21.81 8.07 4.26
CA GLY A 94 -22.51 9.35 4.23
C GLY A 94 -23.29 9.59 2.92
N PRO A 95 -24.34 10.44 2.98
CA PRO A 95 -25.11 10.77 1.79
C PRO A 95 -24.25 11.53 0.76
N GLY A 96 -24.31 11.14 -0.51
CA GLY A 96 -23.57 11.79 -1.61
C GLY A 96 -22.06 11.58 -1.59
N ALA A 97 -21.52 10.69 -0.76
CA ALA A 97 -20.09 10.40 -0.70
C ALA A 97 -19.59 9.59 -1.90
N LEU A 98 -20.47 8.82 -2.52
CA LEU A 98 -20.14 7.91 -3.64
C LEU A 98 -21.02 8.23 -4.85
N PRO A 99 -20.41 8.28 -6.07
CA PRO A 99 -21.12 8.60 -7.30
C PRO A 99 -21.93 7.43 -7.88
N ALA A 100 -21.63 6.20 -7.49
CA ALA A 100 -22.19 4.98 -8.06
C ALA A 100 -22.60 3.95 -6.99
N SER A 101 -22.81 2.70 -7.38
CA SER A 101 -23.41 1.69 -6.51
C SER A 101 -22.52 1.32 -5.32
N ARG A 102 -23.09 1.46 -4.11
CA ARG A 102 -22.40 1.27 -2.83
C ARG A 102 -21.83 -0.13 -2.65
N TYR A 103 -22.57 -1.18 -3.07
CA TYR A 103 -22.12 -2.56 -2.90
C TYR A 103 -20.86 -2.87 -3.74
N GLN A 104 -20.73 -2.31 -4.95
CA GLN A 104 -19.53 -2.49 -5.78
C GLN A 104 -18.33 -1.77 -5.15
N TYR A 105 -18.55 -0.54 -4.67
CA TYR A 105 -17.50 0.20 -3.95
C TYR A 105 -16.99 -0.59 -2.76
N TYR A 106 -17.87 -1.00 -1.84
CA TYR A 106 -17.45 -1.69 -0.64
C TYR A 106 -16.85 -3.07 -0.91
N SER A 107 -17.32 -3.78 -1.94
CA SER A 107 -16.70 -5.04 -2.36
C SER A 107 -15.24 -4.84 -2.77
N LEU A 108 -14.97 -3.88 -3.66
CA LEU A 108 -13.62 -3.55 -4.11
C LEU A 108 -12.76 -2.97 -2.98
N PHE A 109 -13.37 -2.14 -2.13
CA PHE A 109 -12.69 -1.56 -0.97
C PHE A 109 -12.25 -2.64 0.04
N MET A 110 -13.07 -3.67 0.25
CA MET A 110 -12.71 -4.81 1.09
C MET A 110 -11.56 -5.62 0.51
N PHE A 111 -11.51 -5.85 -0.82
CA PHE A 111 -10.35 -6.48 -1.47
C PHE A 111 -9.08 -5.64 -1.34
N LEU A 112 -9.19 -4.33 -1.46
CA LEU A 112 -8.06 -3.42 -1.23
C LEU A 112 -7.52 -3.54 0.20
N VAL A 113 -8.39 -3.55 1.22
CA VAL A 113 -8.01 -3.70 2.62
C VAL A 113 -7.44 -5.10 2.89
N ALA A 114 -8.02 -6.16 2.31
CA ALA A 114 -7.48 -7.51 2.42
C ALA A 114 -6.06 -7.59 1.85
N GLY A 115 -5.85 -7.02 0.65
CA GLY A 115 -4.55 -6.99 0.00
C GLY A 115 -3.52 -6.21 0.81
N THR A 116 -3.84 -5.00 1.28
CA THR A 116 -2.90 -4.18 2.08
C THR A 116 -2.57 -4.83 3.43
N ASN A 117 -3.54 -5.47 4.10
CA ASN A 117 -3.27 -6.25 5.31
C ASN A 117 -2.36 -7.44 5.01
N GLY A 118 -2.63 -8.17 3.90
CA GLY A 118 -1.80 -9.28 3.46
C GLY A 118 -0.36 -8.88 3.18
N VAL A 119 -0.13 -7.74 2.51
CA VAL A 119 1.21 -7.18 2.31
C VAL A 119 1.91 -6.92 3.64
N ALA A 120 1.22 -6.32 4.61
CA ALA A 120 1.80 -5.96 5.90
C ALA A 120 2.30 -7.17 6.71
N ILE A 121 1.58 -8.30 6.63
CA ILE A 121 1.86 -9.51 7.43
C ILE A 121 2.56 -10.63 6.66
N SER A 122 2.82 -10.50 5.36
CA SER A 122 3.48 -11.56 4.58
C SER A 122 4.91 -11.82 5.07
N GLY A 123 5.19 -13.09 5.35
CA GLY A 123 6.53 -13.59 5.68
C GLY A 123 7.21 -14.29 4.48
N ASP A 124 6.58 -14.28 3.31
CA ASP A 124 7.06 -14.87 2.06
C ASP A 124 6.96 -13.85 0.92
N LEU A 125 8.00 -13.79 0.09
CA LEU A 125 8.14 -12.77 -0.96
C LEU A 125 7.13 -12.94 -2.09
N PHE A 126 6.78 -14.18 -2.46
CA PHE A 126 5.78 -14.42 -3.49
C PHE A 126 4.36 -14.15 -2.99
N ASN A 127 4.07 -14.57 -1.76
CA ASN A 127 2.79 -14.26 -1.12
C ASN A 127 2.58 -12.74 -0.98
N LEU A 128 3.64 -12.01 -0.62
CA LEU A 128 3.65 -10.55 -0.60
C LEU A 128 3.32 -9.96 -1.97
N TYR A 129 3.93 -10.49 -3.05
CA TYR A 129 3.63 -10.10 -4.43
C TYR A 129 2.15 -10.32 -4.78
N VAL A 130 1.58 -11.48 -4.44
CA VAL A 130 0.16 -11.78 -4.70
C VAL A 130 -0.76 -10.76 -4.01
N PHE A 131 -0.48 -10.40 -2.76
CA PHE A 131 -1.28 -9.39 -2.06
C PHE A 131 -1.11 -7.98 -2.62
N ILE A 132 0.08 -7.65 -3.15
CA ILE A 132 0.29 -6.41 -3.90
C ILE A 132 -0.60 -6.38 -5.15
N GLU A 133 -0.72 -7.50 -5.88
CA GLU A 133 -1.57 -7.57 -7.07
C GLU A 133 -3.06 -7.47 -6.74
N ILE A 134 -3.52 -8.11 -5.67
CA ILE A 134 -4.91 -7.95 -5.18
C ILE A 134 -5.19 -6.48 -4.87
N THR A 135 -4.28 -5.81 -4.16
CA THR A 135 -4.38 -4.37 -3.85
C THR A 135 -4.41 -3.52 -5.12
N ALA A 136 -3.56 -3.83 -6.08
CA ALA A 136 -3.40 -3.09 -7.32
C ALA A 136 -4.66 -3.18 -8.20
N ILE A 137 -5.18 -4.39 -8.43
CA ILE A 137 -6.39 -4.60 -9.24
C ILE A 137 -7.60 -3.90 -8.60
N ALA A 138 -7.77 -4.03 -7.28
CA ALA A 138 -8.81 -3.32 -6.55
C ALA A 138 -8.67 -1.79 -6.68
N SER A 139 -7.43 -1.28 -6.62
CA SER A 139 -7.13 0.15 -6.77
C SER A 139 -7.48 0.66 -8.17
N TYR A 140 -7.12 -0.08 -9.23
CA TYR A 140 -7.44 0.31 -10.62
C TYR A 140 -8.95 0.39 -10.83
N ALA A 141 -9.70 -0.62 -10.39
CA ALA A 141 -11.15 -0.62 -10.47
C ALA A 141 -11.81 0.51 -9.66
N LEU A 142 -11.23 0.85 -8.50
CA LEU A 142 -11.72 1.95 -7.68
C LEU A 142 -11.42 3.33 -8.27
N VAL A 143 -10.30 3.52 -8.97
CA VAL A 143 -10.00 4.78 -9.68
C VAL A 143 -11.01 5.01 -10.80
N ALA A 144 -11.39 3.98 -11.56
CA ALA A 144 -12.37 4.05 -12.63
C ALA A 144 -13.84 4.01 -12.13
N PHE A 145 -14.09 4.14 -10.83
CA PHE A 145 -15.36 3.78 -10.21
C PHE A 145 -16.54 4.64 -10.64
N ASP A 146 -16.34 5.91 -10.96
CA ASP A 146 -17.40 6.82 -11.44
C ASP A 146 -17.72 6.65 -12.94
N GLY A 147 -16.86 5.95 -13.69
CA GLY A 147 -17.06 5.66 -15.12
C GLY A 147 -16.91 6.87 -16.04
N GLN A 148 -16.36 7.99 -15.56
CA GLN A 148 -16.11 9.15 -16.40
C GLN A 148 -14.87 8.92 -17.28
N ASP A 149 -14.79 9.58 -18.43
CA ASP A 149 -13.69 9.39 -19.38
C ASP A 149 -12.32 9.67 -18.74
N GLU A 150 -12.22 10.71 -17.90
CA GLU A 150 -11.00 11.07 -17.19
C GLU A 150 -10.57 9.99 -16.19
N SER A 151 -11.52 9.41 -15.45
CA SER A 151 -11.22 8.36 -14.47
C SER A 151 -10.87 7.04 -15.15
N LEU A 152 -11.48 6.73 -16.30
CA LEU A 152 -11.13 5.56 -17.12
C LEU A 152 -9.72 5.70 -17.69
N GLU A 153 -9.37 6.87 -18.24
CA GLU A 153 -8.03 7.16 -18.75
C GLU A 153 -6.97 7.08 -17.64
N ALA A 154 -7.23 7.71 -16.50
CA ALA A 154 -6.34 7.69 -15.34
C ALA A 154 -6.13 6.26 -14.79
N SER A 155 -7.21 5.49 -14.71
CA SER A 155 -7.16 4.08 -14.31
C SER A 155 -6.36 3.23 -15.28
N PHE A 156 -6.54 3.45 -16.59
CA PHE A 156 -5.78 2.73 -17.62
C PHE A 156 -4.28 3.03 -17.52
N LYS A 157 -3.88 4.31 -17.38
CA LYS A 157 -2.49 4.70 -17.17
C LYS A 157 -1.92 4.04 -15.90
N TYR A 158 -2.70 4.06 -14.82
CA TYR A 158 -2.32 3.43 -13.55
C TYR A 158 -2.14 1.91 -13.69
N ALA A 159 -3.04 1.23 -14.40
CA ALA A 159 -2.95 -0.20 -14.64
C ALA A 159 -1.74 -0.59 -15.51
N VAL A 160 -1.45 0.17 -16.58
CA VAL A 160 -0.30 -0.09 -17.46
C VAL A 160 1.02 0.09 -16.71
N LEU A 161 1.20 1.20 -16.01
CA LEU A 161 2.41 1.46 -15.22
C LEU A 161 2.51 0.51 -14.03
N GLY A 162 1.38 0.19 -13.39
CA GLY A 162 1.31 -0.79 -12.32
C GLY A 162 1.70 -2.19 -12.78
N GLY A 163 1.27 -2.62 -13.96
CA GLY A 163 1.67 -3.89 -14.57
C GLY A 163 3.17 -3.95 -14.88
N LEU A 164 3.75 -2.85 -15.37
CA LEU A 164 5.21 -2.74 -15.55
C LEU A 164 5.96 -2.88 -14.23
N SER A 165 5.47 -2.20 -13.19
CA SER A 165 6.00 -2.34 -11.82
C SER A 165 5.97 -3.79 -11.35
N SER A 166 4.80 -4.44 -11.47
CA SER A 166 4.59 -5.83 -11.05
C SER A 166 5.49 -6.79 -11.80
N SER A 167 5.70 -6.57 -13.10
CA SER A 167 6.64 -7.37 -13.90
C SER A 167 8.08 -7.21 -13.41
N ALA A 168 8.52 -6.00 -13.10
CA ALA A 168 9.85 -5.74 -12.55
C ALA A 168 10.04 -6.43 -11.19
N ILE A 169 9.05 -6.33 -10.30
CA ILE A 169 9.06 -7.00 -8.99
C ILE A 169 9.13 -8.51 -9.16
N LEU A 170 8.30 -9.09 -10.03
CA LEU A 170 8.25 -10.54 -10.24
C LEU A 170 9.58 -11.07 -10.81
N ILE A 171 10.18 -10.38 -11.79
CA ILE A 171 11.50 -10.73 -12.32
C ILE A 171 12.56 -10.65 -11.19
N GLY A 172 12.50 -9.62 -10.34
CA GLY A 172 13.38 -9.51 -9.17
C GLY A 172 13.23 -10.70 -8.21
N ILE A 173 11.98 -11.14 -7.95
CA ILE A 173 11.69 -12.34 -7.15
C ILE A 173 12.28 -13.60 -7.77
N ILE A 174 12.10 -13.81 -9.07
CA ILE A 174 12.65 -14.97 -9.81
C ILE A 174 14.17 -15.00 -9.70
N LEU A 175 14.83 -13.87 -9.87
CA LEU A 175 16.29 -13.77 -9.77
C LEU A 175 16.77 -14.05 -8.34
N LEU A 176 16.10 -13.54 -7.30
CA LEU A 176 16.44 -13.90 -5.93
C LEU A 176 16.24 -15.38 -5.66
N TYR A 177 15.12 -15.95 -6.11
CA TYR A 177 14.85 -17.38 -5.95
C TYR A 177 15.90 -18.25 -6.65
N SER A 178 16.34 -17.88 -7.85
CA SER A 178 17.36 -18.63 -8.59
C SER A 178 18.71 -18.72 -7.87
N VAL A 179 19.04 -17.71 -7.05
CA VAL A 179 20.30 -17.66 -6.30
C VAL A 179 20.17 -18.27 -4.90
N THR A 180 19.03 -18.08 -4.24
CA THR A 180 18.85 -18.43 -2.81
C THR A 180 18.11 -19.76 -2.61
N GLY A 181 17.27 -20.17 -3.58
CA GLY A 181 16.42 -21.36 -3.48
C GLY A 181 15.25 -21.21 -2.49
N THR A 182 14.98 -20.00 -1.97
CA THR A 182 13.90 -19.74 -1.01
C THR A 182 13.23 -18.40 -1.25
N LEU A 183 11.96 -18.29 -0.88
CA LEU A 183 11.17 -17.06 -0.91
C LEU A 183 10.75 -16.60 0.48
N ASN A 184 11.01 -17.40 1.51
CA ASN A 184 10.74 -17.03 2.89
C ASN A 184 11.68 -15.91 3.36
N LEU A 185 11.13 -14.81 3.87
CA LEU A 185 11.90 -13.61 4.24
C LEU A 185 12.95 -13.89 5.32
N ASN A 186 12.66 -14.74 6.31
CA ASN A 186 13.63 -15.08 7.36
C ASN A 186 14.78 -15.94 6.81
N GLN A 187 14.48 -16.88 5.90
CA GLN A 187 15.53 -17.68 5.24
C GLN A 187 16.38 -16.85 4.28
N LEU A 188 15.76 -15.89 3.58
CA LEU A 188 16.49 -14.94 2.73
C LEU A 188 17.49 -14.12 3.55
N THR A 189 17.11 -13.65 4.74
CA THR A 189 18.00 -12.90 5.64
C THR A 189 19.27 -13.71 5.93
N THR A 190 19.14 -14.98 6.32
CA THR A 190 20.31 -15.84 6.61
C THR A 190 21.18 -16.11 5.37
N ARG A 191 20.60 -16.08 4.16
CA ARG A 191 21.38 -16.23 2.92
C ARG A 191 22.18 -14.98 2.55
N PHE A 192 21.75 -13.81 3.01
CA PHE A 192 22.41 -12.53 2.76
C PHE A 192 23.33 -12.06 3.90
N ASP A 193 23.42 -12.78 5.03
CA ASP A 193 24.31 -12.43 6.16
C ASP A 193 25.80 -12.34 5.77
N GLY A 194 26.21 -12.96 4.65
CA GLY A 194 27.54 -12.85 4.05
C GLY A 194 27.68 -11.74 2.99
N GLY A 195 26.64 -10.89 2.82
CA GLY A 195 26.59 -9.87 1.78
C GLY A 195 25.80 -10.29 0.54
N ILE A 196 25.54 -9.32 -0.35
CA ILE A 196 24.76 -9.55 -1.56
C ILE A 196 25.53 -10.40 -2.55
N GLY A 197 25.12 -11.65 -2.72
CA GLY A 197 25.79 -12.60 -3.62
C GLY A 197 25.52 -12.32 -5.09
N GLY A 198 26.61 -12.11 -5.86
CA GLY A 198 26.58 -12.18 -7.32
C GLY A 198 25.81 -11.08 -8.08
N ALA A 199 25.99 -11.05 -9.38
CA ALA A 199 25.33 -10.10 -10.28
C ALA A 199 23.78 -10.26 -10.33
N PRO A 200 23.18 -11.47 -10.30
CA PRO A 200 21.73 -11.61 -10.35
C PRO A 200 21.03 -11.00 -9.14
N ALA A 201 21.59 -11.13 -7.92
CA ALA A 201 20.99 -10.56 -6.71
C ALA A 201 21.05 -9.02 -6.76
N ARG A 202 22.16 -8.43 -7.20
CA ARG A 202 22.28 -6.97 -7.39
C ARG A 202 21.29 -6.45 -8.42
N PHE A 203 21.12 -7.17 -9.53
CA PHE A 203 20.15 -6.80 -10.55
C PHE A 203 18.71 -6.90 -10.04
N ALA A 204 18.39 -7.92 -9.23
CA ALA A 204 17.08 -8.05 -8.55
C ALA A 204 16.79 -6.84 -7.66
N ILE A 205 17.77 -6.36 -6.90
CA ILE A 205 17.62 -5.17 -6.06
C ILE A 205 17.34 -3.93 -6.91
N GLY A 206 18.04 -3.74 -8.03
CA GLY A 206 17.75 -2.67 -8.97
C GLY A 206 16.31 -2.72 -9.51
N LEU A 207 15.82 -3.92 -9.85
CA LEU A 207 14.43 -4.14 -10.26
C LEU A 207 13.42 -3.83 -9.14
N PHE A 208 13.73 -4.12 -7.88
CA PHE A 208 12.90 -3.73 -6.75
C PHE A 208 12.86 -2.22 -6.54
N PHE A 209 13.98 -1.52 -6.70
CA PHE A 209 13.98 -0.05 -6.68
C PHE A 209 13.08 0.53 -7.77
N CYS A 210 13.12 0.01 -9.00
CA CYS A 210 12.25 0.43 -10.09
C CYS A 210 10.79 0.07 -9.79
N GLY A 211 10.50 -1.18 -9.46
CA GLY A 211 9.13 -1.67 -9.23
C GLY A 211 8.45 -1.00 -8.04
N PHE A 212 9.07 -1.02 -6.87
CA PHE A 212 8.49 -0.38 -5.68
C PHE A 212 8.57 1.15 -5.75
N GLY A 213 9.56 1.70 -6.45
CA GLY A 213 9.63 3.12 -6.77
C GLY A 213 8.42 3.57 -7.58
N LEU A 214 8.00 2.79 -8.56
CA LEU A 214 6.80 3.04 -9.36
C LEU A 214 5.52 2.93 -8.51
N LYS A 215 5.39 1.89 -7.68
CA LYS A 215 4.25 1.72 -6.76
C LYS A 215 4.16 2.87 -5.73
N SER A 216 5.29 3.42 -5.30
CA SER A 216 5.36 4.54 -4.36
C SER A 216 5.13 5.90 -5.01
N GLY A 217 5.28 6.01 -6.33
CA GLY A 217 5.28 7.28 -7.05
C GLY A 217 6.58 8.08 -6.90
N LEU A 218 7.75 7.39 -6.78
CA LEU A 218 9.06 8.05 -6.76
C LEU A 218 9.45 8.54 -8.16
N ILE A 219 10.16 9.65 -8.24
CA ILE A 219 10.71 10.16 -9.50
C ILE A 219 11.88 9.26 -9.95
N PRO A 220 11.87 8.82 -11.24
CA PRO A 220 11.07 9.31 -12.37
C PRO A 220 9.72 8.59 -12.59
N PHE A 221 9.32 7.68 -11.76
CA PHE A 221 8.17 6.76 -11.95
C PHE A 221 6.83 7.29 -11.45
N HIS A 222 6.69 8.57 -11.18
CA HIS A 222 5.57 9.21 -10.47
C HIS A 222 4.35 9.55 -11.35
N THR A 223 4.45 9.44 -12.68
CA THR A 223 3.53 10.09 -13.64
C THR A 223 2.07 9.63 -13.55
N TRP A 224 1.81 8.43 -13.06
CA TRP A 224 0.45 7.91 -12.88
C TRP A 224 -0.33 8.57 -11.73
N LEU A 225 0.38 9.01 -10.69
CA LEU A 225 -0.21 9.45 -9.42
C LEU A 225 -0.97 10.79 -9.54
N PRO A 226 -0.45 11.83 -10.25
CA PRO A 226 -1.15 13.09 -10.47
C PRO A 226 -2.41 12.97 -11.34
N ASP A 227 -2.56 11.89 -12.09
CA ASP A 227 -3.78 11.60 -12.87
C ASP A 227 -4.75 10.75 -12.04
N ALA A 228 -4.28 9.67 -11.40
CA ALA A 228 -5.13 8.73 -10.67
C ALA A 228 -5.79 9.31 -9.41
N TYR A 229 -5.09 10.14 -8.63
CA TYR A 229 -5.64 10.67 -7.38
C TYR A 229 -6.73 11.73 -7.60
N PRO A 230 -6.57 12.70 -8.52
CA PRO A 230 -7.63 13.69 -8.79
C PRO A 230 -8.86 13.07 -9.43
N ALA A 231 -8.67 12.15 -10.37
CA ALA A 231 -9.75 11.49 -11.10
C ALA A 231 -10.61 10.56 -10.23
N ALA A 232 -10.03 10.00 -9.16
CA ALA A 232 -10.77 9.12 -8.26
C ALA A 232 -11.74 9.91 -7.36
N PRO A 233 -12.89 9.30 -6.96
CA PRO A 233 -13.72 9.82 -5.87
C PRO A 233 -12.92 10.07 -4.60
N ALA A 234 -13.24 11.11 -3.84
CA ALA A 234 -12.47 11.56 -2.67
C ALA A 234 -12.14 10.46 -1.64
N PRO A 235 -13.06 9.53 -1.26
CA PRO A 235 -12.72 8.43 -0.37
C PRO A 235 -11.64 7.50 -0.93
N ILE A 236 -11.65 7.29 -2.26
CA ILE A 236 -10.68 6.45 -2.95
C ILE A 236 -9.32 7.14 -2.97
N SER A 237 -9.27 8.42 -3.34
CA SER A 237 -8.03 9.22 -3.30
C SER A 237 -7.42 9.25 -1.91
N ALA A 238 -8.26 9.33 -0.86
CA ALA A 238 -7.83 9.32 0.53
C ALA A 238 -7.11 8.01 0.90
N ILE A 239 -7.67 6.85 0.55
CA ILE A 239 -7.06 5.56 0.88
C ILE A 239 -5.84 5.24 -0.01
N LEU A 240 -5.87 5.61 -1.29
CA LEU A 240 -4.74 5.44 -2.20
C LEU A 240 -3.53 6.26 -1.73
N SER A 241 -3.77 7.54 -1.42
CA SER A 241 -2.72 8.44 -0.93
C SER A 241 -2.30 8.12 0.50
N GLY A 242 -3.23 7.80 1.40
CA GLY A 242 -2.94 7.54 2.81
C GLY A 242 -2.26 6.19 3.06
N VAL A 243 -2.66 5.14 2.35
CA VAL A 243 -2.28 3.75 2.66
C VAL A 243 -1.55 3.07 1.50
N VAL A 244 -2.21 2.94 0.34
CA VAL A 244 -1.77 2.00 -0.72
C VAL A 244 -0.34 2.25 -1.18
N SER A 245 0.00 3.48 -1.56
CA SER A 245 1.36 3.81 -2.03
C SER A 245 2.44 3.61 -0.96
N LYS A 246 2.09 3.74 0.33
CA LYS A 246 3.03 3.52 1.45
C LYS A 246 3.22 2.04 1.73
N VAL A 247 2.13 1.27 1.76
CA VAL A 247 2.19 -0.16 2.08
C VAL A 247 2.76 -0.95 0.91
N ALA A 248 2.19 -0.82 -0.29
CA ALA A 248 2.63 -1.59 -1.46
C ALA A 248 3.97 -1.10 -2.07
N GLY A 249 4.43 0.09 -1.71
CA GLY A 249 5.66 0.68 -2.25
C GLY A 249 6.72 0.86 -1.17
N VAL A 250 6.64 1.94 -0.38
CA VAL A 250 7.70 2.34 0.57
C VAL A 250 7.99 1.26 1.60
N TYR A 251 6.95 0.72 2.26
CA TYR A 251 7.14 -0.32 3.28
C TYR A 251 7.82 -1.57 2.72
N VAL A 252 7.34 -2.10 1.59
CA VAL A 252 7.92 -3.32 1.03
C VAL A 252 9.36 -3.09 0.63
N LEU A 253 9.67 -1.97 -0.02
CA LEU A 253 11.05 -1.63 -0.38
C LEU A 253 11.94 -1.56 0.87
N THR A 254 11.52 -0.82 1.90
CA THR A 254 12.29 -0.68 3.13
C THR A 254 12.41 -2.02 3.90
N ARG A 255 11.32 -2.80 3.93
CA ARG A 255 11.33 -4.15 4.53
C ARG A 255 12.36 -5.06 3.89
N LEU A 256 12.38 -5.09 2.55
CA LEU A 256 13.36 -5.91 1.81
C LEU A 256 14.79 -5.43 2.04
N LEU A 257 15.04 -4.13 1.96
CA LEU A 257 16.38 -3.57 2.09
C LEU A 257 16.91 -3.69 3.53
N PHE A 258 16.13 -3.28 4.53
CA PHE A 258 16.60 -3.22 5.92
C PHE A 258 16.52 -4.57 6.67
N ASN A 259 15.45 -5.37 6.42
CA ASN A 259 15.22 -6.59 7.19
C ASN A 259 15.62 -7.87 6.46
N VAL A 260 15.82 -7.85 5.13
CA VAL A 260 16.10 -9.08 4.37
C VAL A 260 17.49 -9.06 3.76
N VAL A 261 17.79 -8.05 2.96
CA VAL A 261 19.05 -7.99 2.20
C VAL A 261 20.20 -7.45 3.05
N GLY A 262 19.87 -6.59 4.03
CA GLY A 262 20.86 -5.77 4.72
C GLY A 262 21.27 -4.57 3.87
N VAL A 263 21.16 -3.37 4.44
CA VAL A 263 21.52 -2.13 3.71
C VAL A 263 23.03 -1.97 3.63
N ASN A 264 23.50 -1.57 2.45
CA ASN A 264 24.85 -1.09 2.24
C ASN A 264 24.83 0.39 1.82
N GLU A 265 26.02 1.03 1.77
CA GLU A 265 26.11 2.45 1.45
C GLU A 265 25.59 2.79 0.03
N GLU A 266 25.74 1.89 -0.93
CA GLU A 266 25.22 2.09 -2.30
C GLU A 266 23.68 2.18 -2.31
N MET A 267 23.00 1.28 -1.60
CA MET A 267 21.54 1.28 -1.46
C MET A 267 21.04 2.52 -0.72
N LEU A 268 21.70 2.87 0.38
CA LEU A 268 21.38 4.09 1.13
C LEU A 268 21.57 5.34 0.27
N MET A 269 22.64 5.38 -0.53
CA MET A 269 22.89 6.47 -1.49
C MET A 269 21.78 6.53 -2.54
N MET A 270 21.36 5.40 -3.11
CA MET A 270 20.22 5.36 -4.05
C MET A 270 18.95 5.91 -3.42
N MET A 271 18.65 5.50 -2.18
CA MET A 271 17.46 6.02 -1.44
C MET A 271 17.57 7.52 -1.20
N ARG A 272 18.75 8.05 -0.83
CA ARG A 272 18.98 9.49 -0.64
C ARG A 272 18.76 10.28 -1.92
N TRP A 273 19.33 9.82 -3.04
CA TRP A 273 19.18 10.50 -4.33
C TRP A 273 17.74 10.43 -4.85
N MET A 274 17.13 9.24 -4.88
CA MET A 274 15.75 9.10 -5.35
C MET A 274 14.77 9.85 -4.43
N GLY A 275 14.95 9.75 -3.12
CA GLY A 275 14.11 10.45 -2.14
C GLY A 275 14.27 11.96 -2.23
N GLY A 276 15.51 12.46 -2.26
CA GLY A 276 15.81 13.90 -2.36
C GLY A 276 15.28 14.51 -3.66
N LEU A 277 15.53 13.85 -4.80
CA LEU A 277 15.01 14.29 -6.10
C LEU A 277 13.47 14.31 -6.10
N THR A 278 12.84 13.27 -5.56
CA THR A 278 11.38 13.17 -5.48
C THR A 278 10.80 14.25 -4.57
N MET A 279 11.45 14.54 -3.44
CA MET A 279 11.02 15.58 -2.51
C MET A 279 11.04 16.96 -3.19
N VAL A 280 12.16 17.32 -3.85
CA VAL A 280 12.33 18.65 -4.46
C VAL A 280 11.42 18.81 -5.68
N VAL A 281 11.50 17.88 -6.64
CA VAL A 281 10.74 17.98 -7.89
C VAL A 281 9.24 17.87 -7.64
N GLY A 282 8.81 16.96 -6.77
CA GLY A 282 7.39 16.84 -6.36
C GLY A 282 6.88 18.13 -5.72
N GLY A 283 7.68 18.78 -4.85
CA GLY A 283 7.35 20.07 -4.24
C GLY A 283 7.22 21.20 -5.26
N LEU A 284 8.17 21.31 -6.20
CA LEU A 284 8.13 22.31 -7.26
C LEU A 284 6.93 22.13 -8.19
N LEU A 285 6.62 20.89 -8.58
CA LEU A 285 5.44 20.60 -9.40
C LEU A 285 4.12 20.89 -8.67
N ALA A 286 4.08 20.72 -7.34
CA ALA A 286 2.90 21.06 -6.55
C ALA A 286 2.61 22.57 -6.55
N LEU A 287 3.64 23.44 -6.53
CA LEU A 287 3.48 24.90 -6.57
C LEU A 287 2.82 25.41 -7.86
N GLY A 288 2.96 24.67 -8.96
CA GLY A 288 2.38 25.02 -10.25
C GLY A 288 0.94 24.54 -10.46
N GLN A 289 0.29 23.90 -9.47
CA GLN A 289 -1.05 23.34 -9.65
C GLN A 289 -2.15 24.31 -9.21
N TRP A 290 -3.17 24.43 -10.05
CA TRP A 290 -4.40 25.18 -9.76
C TRP A 290 -5.54 24.30 -9.26
N ASP A 291 -5.51 23.01 -9.59
CA ASP A 291 -6.45 22.03 -9.09
C ASP A 291 -6.00 21.52 -7.70
N ILE A 292 -6.91 21.54 -6.72
CA ILE A 292 -6.59 21.22 -5.32
C ILE A 292 -6.23 19.73 -5.14
N LYS A 293 -6.89 18.81 -5.86
CA LYS A 293 -6.58 17.37 -5.79
C LYS A 293 -5.24 17.08 -6.47
N ARG A 294 -4.92 17.73 -7.60
CA ARG A 294 -3.61 17.63 -8.26
C ARG A 294 -2.50 18.19 -7.37
N LEU A 295 -2.73 19.33 -6.72
CA LEU A 295 -1.80 19.87 -5.73
C LEU A 295 -1.53 18.85 -4.61
N PHE A 296 -2.58 18.21 -4.08
CA PHE A 296 -2.42 17.16 -3.06
C PHE A 296 -1.70 15.92 -3.60
N ALA A 297 -1.89 15.56 -4.86
CA ALA A 297 -1.18 14.47 -5.51
C ALA A 297 0.33 14.75 -5.60
N TYR A 298 0.75 15.87 -6.16
CA TYR A 298 2.16 16.26 -6.24
C TYR A 298 2.81 16.46 -4.87
N SER A 299 2.10 17.07 -3.93
CA SER A 299 2.60 17.18 -2.57
C SER A 299 2.72 15.81 -1.88
N SER A 300 1.89 14.80 -2.26
CA SER A 300 2.08 13.41 -1.78
C SER A 300 3.36 12.80 -2.32
N ILE A 301 3.69 13.05 -3.60
CA ILE A 301 4.98 12.65 -4.20
C ILE A 301 6.15 13.24 -3.41
N SER A 302 6.13 14.54 -3.16
CA SER A 302 7.16 15.22 -2.38
C SER A 302 7.34 14.61 -0.98
N GLN A 303 6.24 14.34 -0.28
CA GLN A 303 6.28 13.76 1.07
C GLN A 303 6.76 12.30 1.08
N VAL A 304 6.41 11.50 0.08
CA VAL A 304 6.97 10.15 -0.09
C VAL A 304 8.47 10.24 -0.33
N GLY A 305 8.92 11.21 -1.12
CA GLY A 305 10.34 11.49 -1.31
C GLY A 305 11.06 11.78 0.01
N LEU A 306 10.47 12.59 0.89
CA LEU A 306 11.00 12.86 2.23
C LEU A 306 11.10 11.60 3.10
N ILE A 307 10.10 10.72 3.07
CA ILE A 307 10.13 9.44 3.80
C ILE A 307 11.30 8.57 3.31
N VAL A 308 11.43 8.41 1.99
CA VAL A 308 12.50 7.58 1.40
C VAL A 308 13.88 8.20 1.66
N LEU A 309 14.01 9.53 1.58
CA LEU A 309 15.23 10.23 1.95
C LEU A 309 15.64 9.98 3.40
N ALA A 310 14.69 10.03 4.33
CA ALA A 310 14.92 9.80 5.75
C ALA A 310 15.39 8.35 6.01
N PHE A 311 14.80 7.35 5.36
CA PHE A 311 15.32 5.97 5.39
C PHE A 311 16.72 5.88 4.80
N GLY A 312 17.02 6.63 3.73
CA GLY A 312 18.32 6.66 3.06
C GLY A 312 19.48 7.15 3.92
N PHE A 313 19.23 7.82 5.05
CA PHE A 313 20.30 8.14 6.01
C PHE A 313 20.82 6.89 6.74
N GLY A 314 20.06 5.78 6.81
CA GLY A 314 20.47 4.52 7.46
C GLY A 314 20.68 4.62 8.97
N THR A 315 20.40 5.76 9.58
CA THR A 315 20.55 6.00 11.02
C THR A 315 19.25 5.68 11.75
N MET A 316 19.35 5.37 13.04
CA MET A 316 18.18 5.13 13.90
C MET A 316 17.19 6.32 13.85
N TRP A 317 17.69 7.56 13.93
CA TRP A 317 16.86 8.75 13.86
C TRP A 317 16.21 8.94 12.49
N GLY A 318 16.91 8.57 11.40
CA GLY A 318 16.35 8.56 10.05
C GLY A 318 15.19 7.59 9.93
N VAL A 319 15.33 6.37 10.41
CA VAL A 319 14.28 5.34 10.39
C VAL A 319 13.08 5.76 11.25
N VAL A 320 13.32 6.21 12.49
CA VAL A 320 12.24 6.70 13.38
C VAL A 320 11.51 7.89 12.76
N GLY A 321 12.24 8.86 12.22
CA GLY A 321 11.66 10.02 11.54
C GLY A 321 10.82 9.62 10.32
N ALA A 322 11.32 8.68 9.51
CA ALA A 322 10.62 8.17 8.33
C ALA A 322 9.30 7.48 8.72
N LEU A 323 9.31 6.60 9.72
CA LEU A 323 8.12 5.89 10.21
C LEU A 323 7.10 6.84 10.84
N PHE A 324 7.57 7.80 11.65
CA PHE A 324 6.72 8.83 12.23
C PHE A 324 6.07 9.71 11.16
N HIS A 325 6.87 10.12 10.15
CA HIS A 325 6.35 10.91 9.04
C HIS A 325 5.39 10.10 8.16
N LEU A 326 5.63 8.80 7.97
CA LEU A 326 4.70 7.91 7.26
C LEU A 326 3.32 7.88 7.92
N LEU A 327 3.26 7.75 9.25
CA LEU A 327 2.03 7.81 10.04
C LEU A 327 1.32 9.16 9.86
N ASN A 328 2.05 10.26 10.07
CA ASN A 328 1.50 11.61 9.94
C ASN A 328 0.97 11.87 8.52
N HIS A 329 1.77 11.49 7.51
CA HIS A 329 1.40 11.65 6.12
C HIS A 329 0.13 10.86 5.77
N ALA A 330 0.00 9.64 6.25
CA ALA A 330 -1.19 8.83 6.06
C ALA A 330 -2.44 9.54 6.63
N ALA A 331 -2.35 10.10 7.84
CA ALA A 331 -3.45 10.79 8.51
C ALA A 331 -3.83 12.09 7.78
N PHE A 332 -2.88 13.03 7.59
CA PHE A 332 -3.24 14.33 7.03
C PHE A 332 -3.60 14.27 5.55
N LYS A 333 -3.03 13.35 4.76
CA LYS A 333 -3.40 13.21 3.35
C LYS A 333 -4.80 12.63 3.17
N SER A 334 -5.15 11.62 3.97
CA SER A 334 -6.52 11.12 3.96
C SER A 334 -7.51 12.21 4.34
N LEU A 335 -7.19 13.03 5.38
CA LEU A 335 -8.03 14.17 5.76
C LEU A 335 -8.16 15.21 4.64
N LEU A 336 -7.07 15.58 3.97
CA LEU A 336 -7.09 16.57 2.89
C LEU A 336 -7.93 16.11 1.70
N PHE A 337 -7.79 14.84 1.27
CA PHE A 337 -8.62 14.31 0.17
C PHE A 337 -10.09 14.17 0.56
N LEU A 338 -10.41 13.73 1.78
CA LEU A 338 -11.79 13.70 2.26
C LEU A 338 -12.39 15.11 2.37
N GLY A 339 -11.58 16.07 2.84
CA GLY A 339 -11.96 17.49 2.91
C GLY A 339 -12.21 18.10 1.54
N SER A 340 -11.37 17.80 0.52
CA SER A 340 -11.61 18.26 -0.85
C SER A 340 -12.94 17.75 -1.40
N GLY A 341 -13.32 16.50 -1.13
CA GLY A 341 -14.61 15.97 -1.53
C GLY A 341 -15.81 16.64 -0.84
N GLN A 342 -15.63 17.19 0.37
CA GLN A 342 -16.67 18.01 1.01
C GLN A 342 -16.76 19.39 0.34
N VAL A 343 -15.62 20.01 0.03
CA VAL A 343 -15.59 21.30 -0.68
C VAL A 343 -16.26 21.16 -2.05
N GLU A 344 -15.90 20.13 -2.81
CA GLU A 344 -16.50 19.81 -4.11
C GLU A 344 -18.03 19.69 -4.03
N ARG A 345 -18.55 19.01 -3.00
CA ARG A 345 -20.00 18.87 -2.78
C ARG A 345 -20.69 20.17 -2.43
N VAL A 346 -20.06 21.03 -1.62
CA VAL A 346 -20.67 22.29 -1.17
C VAL A 346 -20.55 23.38 -2.25
N ALA A 347 -19.44 23.44 -2.94
CA ALA A 347 -19.17 24.43 -3.96
C ALA A 347 -19.84 24.08 -5.33
N GLY A 348 -20.15 22.81 -5.57
CA GLY A 348 -20.73 22.34 -6.84
C GLY A 348 -19.74 22.35 -8.00
N THR A 349 -18.44 22.32 -7.69
CA THR A 349 -17.33 22.35 -8.66
C THR A 349 -16.33 21.25 -8.39
#